data_6852da8c51f255badccdcda0678c5cf4
#
_entry.id   6852da8c51f255badccdcda0678c5cf4
#
_cell.length_a   1.000
_cell.length_b   1.000
_cell.length_c   1.000
_cell.angle_alpha   90.00
_cell.angle_beta   90.00
_cell.angle_gamma   90.00
#
_symmetry.space_group_name_H-M   'P 1'
#
loop_
_entity.id
_entity.type
_entity.pdbx_description
1 polymer ?
#
loop_
_entity_poly.entity_id
_entity_poly.type
_entity_poly.pdbx_seq_one_letter_code
_entity_poly.pdbx_strand_id
1 'polypeptide(L)'
;MKRNTFTRLAALALTLILALSLTACGGKDNSADNNGDTKTTVKIGVPNDTTNEARALLLLQENGIIKLADGAGITATKNDIVDNPYNVEIVEAEAAQLPNMLPDLDYAVINSNYAINAGLNPVTDSLLIEGSASAYANILAVKEGNENEPKILALKAALESKQVADYISETYNGSVISVVENPTDGYDASVDYDALKGQTISIAASPTPHAEILEVVKEILAAKDITLDIQTYNDYVVPNTVVDDGTVDANYFQHLPYLEDFNAQNGTHIASISAVHVEPMGLYGGKQTTLDALTTK
;
A
#
# COMPACT_ATOMS: atom_id res chain seq x y z
N MET A 1 28.09 53.48 39.74
CA MET A 1 28.93 53.35 38.54
C MET A 1 30.07 52.39 38.81
N LYS A 2 29.91 51.10 38.57
CA LYS A 2 31.01 50.07 38.50
C LYS A 2 30.39 48.84 37.78
N ARG A 3 30.35 48.90 36.49
CA ARG A 3 30.10 47.73 35.57
C ARG A 3 30.97 48.00 34.38
N ASN A 4 31.79 47.05 33.94
CA ASN A 4 32.47 46.91 32.66
C ASN A 4 33.95 46.52 32.77
N THR A 5 34.33 45.70 33.77
CA THR A 5 35.72 45.19 33.77
C THR A 5 35.80 43.66 33.61
N PHE A 6 34.67 42.92 33.68
CA PHE A 6 34.67 41.45 33.58
C PHE A 6 34.45 40.90 32.15
N THR A 7 34.00 41.74 31.22
CA THR A 7 33.69 41.30 29.83
C THR A 7 34.87 41.42 28.85
N ARG A 8 35.96 41.98 29.28
CA ARG A 8 37.16 42.14 28.41
C ARG A 8 38.28 41.13 28.62
N LEU A 9 38.22 40.30 29.66
CA LEU A 9 39.21 39.25 29.94
C LEU A 9 38.79 37.86 29.38
N ALA A 10 37.52 37.65 28.98
CA ALA A 10 37.06 36.41 28.39
C ALA A 10 37.30 36.32 26.85
N ALA A 11 37.57 37.43 26.19
CA ALA A 11 37.78 37.45 24.73
C ALA A 11 39.24 37.20 24.31
N LEU A 12 40.22 37.22 25.23
CA LEU A 12 41.67 37.02 24.93
C LEU A 12 42.17 35.60 25.20
N ALA A 13 41.36 34.75 25.88
CA ALA A 13 41.73 33.36 26.16
C ALA A 13 41.29 32.37 25.06
N LEU A 14 40.41 32.78 24.10
CA LEU A 14 39.92 31.89 23.04
C LEU A 14 40.69 31.94 21.73
N THR A 15 41.67 32.87 21.59
CA THR A 15 42.46 33.03 20.37
C THR A 15 43.85 32.38 20.44
N LEU A 16 44.25 31.75 21.55
CA LEU A 16 45.54 31.14 21.72
C LEU A 16 45.55 29.60 21.63
N ILE A 17 44.43 28.93 21.42
CA ILE A 17 44.33 27.46 21.33
C ILE A 17 44.27 26.97 19.85
N LEU A 18 44.19 27.87 18.87
CA LEU A 18 44.07 27.48 17.46
C LEU A 18 45.38 27.51 16.65
N ALA A 19 46.55 27.65 17.30
CA ALA A 19 47.82 27.83 16.59
C ALA A 19 48.86 26.71 16.86
N LEU A 20 48.51 25.56 17.45
CA LEU A 20 49.48 24.49 17.80
C LEU A 20 49.17 23.10 17.27
N SER A 21 48.49 22.98 16.14
CA SER A 21 48.22 21.66 15.52
C SER A 21 48.65 21.55 14.05
N LEU A 22 49.81 22.13 13.69
CA LEU A 22 50.39 22.00 12.35
C LEU A 22 51.88 21.75 12.44
N THR A 23 52.33 20.60 13.02
CA THR A 23 53.64 20.01 12.70
C THR A 23 53.70 18.58 13.25
N ALA A 24 53.33 17.62 12.48
CA ALA A 24 53.83 16.25 12.49
C ALA A 24 53.53 15.63 11.12
N CYS A 25 54.29 16.04 10.15
CA CYS A 25 54.40 15.30 8.90
C CYS A 25 55.68 14.49 8.94
N GLY A 26 55.60 13.18 8.76
CA GLY A 26 56.78 12.35 8.52
C GLY A 26 56.60 10.92 9.01
N GLY A 27 56.08 10.03 8.17
CA GLY A 27 56.03 8.60 8.50
C GLY A 27 55.31 7.78 7.44
N LYS A 28 56.05 7.39 6.41
CA LYS A 28 55.89 6.22 5.54
C LYS A 28 54.47 5.85 5.04
N ASP A 29 54.34 6.01 3.74
CA ASP A 29 53.42 5.31 2.87
C ASP A 29 53.34 3.81 3.23
N ASN A 30 52.24 3.40 3.80
CA ASN A 30 51.66 2.09 3.59
C ASN A 30 50.28 2.36 2.99
N SER A 31 50.27 2.48 1.68
CA SER A 31 49.04 2.32 0.88
C SER A 31 48.61 0.87 1.04
N ALA A 32 47.87 0.61 2.11
CA ALA A 32 46.91 -0.48 2.07
C ALA A 32 45.74 0.07 1.26
N ASP A 33 45.69 -0.26 0.00
CA ASP A 33 44.47 -0.23 -0.80
C ASP A 33 43.44 -1.07 -0.06
N ASN A 34 42.68 -0.46 0.86
CA ASN A 34 41.40 -0.93 1.24
C ASN A 34 40.41 -0.51 0.13
N ASN A 35 40.56 -1.18 -1.02
CA ASN A 35 39.50 -1.29 -2.00
C ASN A 35 38.44 -2.23 -1.41
N GLY A 36 37.88 -1.87 -0.28
CA GLY A 36 36.60 -2.36 0.19
C GLY A 36 35.58 -1.71 -0.71
N ASP A 37 35.10 -2.46 -1.67
CA ASP A 37 33.93 -2.16 -2.48
C ASP A 37 32.77 -1.89 -1.50
N THR A 38 32.62 -0.63 -1.06
CA THR A 38 31.46 -0.21 -0.25
C THR A 38 30.30 -0.16 -1.23
N LYS A 39 29.65 -1.33 -1.41
CA LYS A 39 28.39 -1.37 -2.17
C LYS A 39 27.48 -0.25 -1.65
N THR A 40 27.08 0.62 -2.54
CA THR A 40 26.10 1.67 -2.22
C THR A 40 24.84 0.99 -1.72
N THR A 41 24.30 1.45 -0.60
CA THR A 41 23.05 0.93 -0.06
C THR A 41 21.90 1.37 -0.95
N VAL A 42 21.03 0.43 -1.35
CA VAL A 42 19.85 0.67 -2.16
C VAL A 42 18.62 0.68 -1.25
N LYS A 43 17.95 1.82 -1.14
CA LYS A 43 16.77 1.98 -0.27
C LYS A 43 15.49 1.65 -1.00
N ILE A 44 14.76 0.66 -0.51
CA ILE A 44 13.46 0.27 -1.05
C ILE A 44 12.39 0.47 0.01
N GLY A 45 11.44 1.37 -0.26
CA GLY A 45 10.24 1.57 0.57
C GLY A 45 9.26 0.43 0.40
N VAL A 46 8.67 -0.04 1.50
CA VAL A 46 7.61 -1.06 1.51
C VAL A 46 6.52 -0.67 2.52
N PRO A 47 5.27 -1.14 2.34
CA PRO A 47 4.23 -0.98 3.35
C PRO A 47 4.62 -1.58 4.69
N ASN A 48 4.16 -1.01 5.80
CA ASN A 48 4.49 -1.46 7.16
C ASN A 48 3.43 -2.36 7.80
N ASP A 49 2.32 -2.61 7.12
CA ASP A 49 1.36 -3.61 7.58
C ASP A 49 1.80 -5.02 7.19
N THR A 50 1.49 -5.99 8.05
CA THR A 50 2.01 -7.37 7.95
C THR A 50 1.83 -7.99 6.56
N THR A 51 0.64 -7.87 5.99
CA THR A 51 0.32 -8.59 4.74
C THR A 51 0.87 -7.89 3.50
N ASN A 52 0.89 -6.54 3.46
CA ASN A 52 1.44 -5.81 2.33
C ASN A 52 2.98 -5.72 2.40
N GLU A 53 3.61 -5.70 3.60
CA GLU A 53 5.06 -5.88 3.73
C GLU A 53 5.48 -7.23 3.13
N ALA A 54 4.84 -8.31 3.57
CA ALA A 54 5.13 -9.65 3.06
C ALA A 54 4.94 -9.75 1.54
N ARG A 55 3.86 -9.17 1.02
CA ARG A 55 3.57 -9.12 -0.42
C ARG A 55 4.65 -8.36 -1.20
N ALA A 56 5.12 -7.23 -0.68
CA ALA A 56 6.22 -6.47 -1.27
C ALA A 56 7.53 -7.26 -1.28
N LEU A 57 7.87 -7.92 -0.17
CA LEU A 57 9.07 -8.76 -0.07
C LEU A 57 9.02 -9.98 -1.00
N LEU A 58 7.83 -10.58 -1.17
CA LEU A 58 7.62 -11.68 -2.12
C LEU A 58 7.83 -11.21 -3.57
N LEU A 59 7.35 -10.02 -3.94
CA LEU A 59 7.62 -9.43 -5.26
C LEU A 59 9.13 -9.23 -5.49
N LEU A 60 9.85 -8.73 -4.49
CA LEU A 60 11.31 -8.56 -4.59
C LEU A 60 12.02 -9.91 -4.71
N GLN A 61 11.57 -10.94 -3.97
CA GLN A 61 12.13 -12.30 -4.04
C GLN A 61 11.87 -12.96 -5.40
N GLU A 62 10.65 -12.84 -5.94
CA GLU A 62 10.28 -13.39 -7.25
C GLU A 62 11.19 -12.85 -8.36
N ASN A 63 11.63 -11.62 -8.22
CA ASN A 63 12.53 -10.95 -9.17
C ASN A 63 14.03 -11.10 -8.80
N GLY A 64 14.36 -11.95 -7.81
CA GLY A 64 15.75 -12.26 -7.45
C GLY A 64 16.52 -11.13 -6.79
N ILE A 65 15.83 -10.12 -6.26
CA ILE A 65 16.43 -8.95 -5.59
C ILE A 65 16.87 -9.32 -4.18
N ILE A 66 16.06 -10.10 -3.46
CA ILE A 66 16.35 -10.64 -2.14
C ILE A 66 15.98 -12.14 -2.11
N LYS A 67 16.39 -12.83 -1.06
CA LYS A 67 15.89 -14.18 -0.74
C LYS A 67 15.34 -14.17 0.68
N LEU A 68 14.13 -14.67 0.85
CA LEU A 68 13.50 -14.89 2.15
C LEU A 68 13.83 -16.30 2.69
N ALA A 69 13.72 -16.47 3.99
CA ALA A 69 13.83 -17.77 4.65
C ALA A 69 12.77 -18.75 4.12
N ASP A 70 13.11 -20.03 4.09
CA ASP A 70 12.18 -21.07 3.66
C ASP A 70 10.95 -21.07 4.59
N GLY A 71 9.76 -20.98 3.98
CA GLY A 71 8.49 -20.94 4.69
C GLY A 71 8.03 -19.56 5.14
N ALA A 72 8.80 -18.52 4.90
CA ALA A 72 8.37 -17.15 5.05
C ALA A 72 7.32 -16.85 3.95
N GLY A 73 6.06 -16.91 4.28
CA GLY A 73 4.93 -16.73 3.35
C GLY A 73 4.33 -15.33 3.44
N ILE A 74 3.01 -15.29 3.53
CA ILE A 74 2.20 -14.06 3.58
C ILE A 74 2.38 -13.24 4.86
N THR A 75 3.24 -13.64 5.79
CA THR A 75 3.62 -12.93 7.01
C THR A 75 5.11 -12.63 7.08
N ALA A 76 5.84 -12.73 5.93
CA ALA A 76 7.25 -12.41 5.85
C ALA A 76 7.52 -10.95 6.23
N THR A 77 8.60 -10.74 6.96
CA THR A 77 9.10 -9.43 7.34
C THR A 77 10.53 -9.22 6.81
N LYS A 78 11.05 -8.01 6.84
CA LYS A 78 12.46 -7.74 6.49
C LYS A 78 13.47 -8.59 7.28
N ASN A 79 13.08 -9.09 8.47
CA ASN A 79 13.94 -9.94 9.28
C ASN A 79 14.09 -11.37 8.72
N ASP A 80 13.22 -11.75 7.79
CA ASP A 80 13.26 -13.04 7.11
C ASP A 80 14.18 -13.04 5.87
N ILE A 81 14.83 -11.91 5.56
CA ILE A 81 15.77 -11.81 4.44
C ILE A 81 17.06 -12.57 4.80
N VAL A 82 17.35 -13.64 4.08
CA VAL A 82 18.53 -14.50 4.28
C VAL A 82 19.62 -14.29 3.24
N ASP A 83 19.30 -13.71 2.08
CA ASP A 83 20.28 -13.28 1.07
C ASP A 83 19.88 -11.91 0.50
N ASN A 84 20.85 -11.03 0.37
CA ASN A 84 20.70 -9.64 -0.04
C ASN A 84 21.88 -9.20 -0.92
N PRO A 85 21.94 -9.69 -2.16
CA PRO A 85 23.11 -9.51 -3.02
C PRO A 85 23.35 -8.05 -3.46
N TYR A 86 22.30 -7.20 -3.41
CA TYR A 86 22.35 -5.81 -3.86
C TYR A 86 22.44 -4.80 -2.72
N ASN A 87 22.68 -5.25 -1.48
CA ASN A 87 22.75 -4.40 -0.29
C ASN A 87 21.50 -3.51 -0.12
N VAL A 88 20.32 -4.12 -0.26
CA VAL A 88 19.03 -3.45 -0.10
C VAL A 88 18.78 -3.13 1.38
N GLU A 89 18.38 -1.90 1.66
CA GLU A 89 17.81 -1.46 2.95
C GLU A 89 16.29 -1.34 2.78
N ILE A 90 15.53 -2.16 3.48
CA ILE A 90 14.06 -2.08 3.52
C ILE A 90 13.64 -0.96 4.46
N VAL A 91 12.89 0.00 3.91
CA VAL A 91 12.33 1.15 4.62
C VAL A 91 10.83 0.96 4.73
N GLU A 92 10.36 0.55 5.91
CA GLU A 92 8.94 0.36 6.20
C GLU A 92 8.25 1.71 6.42
N ALA A 93 7.11 1.91 5.80
CA ALA A 93 6.29 3.10 5.96
C ALA A 93 4.79 2.79 5.77
N GLU A 94 3.94 3.65 6.28
CA GLU A 94 2.51 3.65 5.97
C GLU A 94 2.32 3.59 4.44
N ALA A 95 1.50 2.65 3.96
CA ALA A 95 1.30 2.42 2.53
C ALA A 95 0.89 3.70 1.77
N ALA A 96 0.02 4.51 2.39
CA ALA A 96 -0.43 5.80 1.84
C ALA A 96 0.69 6.85 1.70
N GLN A 97 1.82 6.70 2.40
CA GLN A 97 2.93 7.65 2.36
C GLN A 97 3.99 7.30 1.32
N LEU A 98 4.05 6.05 0.88
CA LEU A 98 5.09 5.58 -0.04
C LEU A 98 5.20 6.38 -1.33
N PRO A 99 4.11 6.79 -2.02
CA PRO A 99 4.20 7.65 -3.18
C PRO A 99 4.88 9.00 -2.88
N ASN A 100 4.62 9.58 -1.72
CA ASN A 100 5.22 10.85 -1.30
C ASN A 100 6.71 10.71 -0.93
N MET A 101 7.10 9.52 -0.44
CA MET A 101 8.49 9.22 -0.06
C MET A 101 9.36 8.82 -1.25
N LEU A 102 8.76 8.49 -2.39
CA LEU A 102 9.46 7.98 -3.58
C LEU A 102 10.65 8.85 -4.01
N PRO A 103 10.61 10.20 -3.98
CA PRO A 103 11.77 11.04 -4.32
C PRO A 103 12.97 10.90 -3.37
N ASP A 104 12.76 10.40 -2.16
CA ASP A 104 13.80 10.22 -1.13
C ASP A 104 14.35 8.79 -1.07
N LEU A 105 13.72 7.85 -1.77
CA LEU A 105 14.07 6.44 -1.87
C LEU A 105 14.71 6.13 -3.24
N ASP A 106 15.44 5.03 -3.35
CA ASP A 106 15.88 4.53 -4.64
C ASP A 106 14.71 3.91 -5.39
N TYR A 107 13.88 3.15 -4.68
CA TYR A 107 12.66 2.52 -5.18
C TYR A 107 11.61 2.45 -4.06
N ALA A 108 10.36 2.20 -4.44
CA ALA A 108 9.31 1.79 -3.50
C ALA A 108 8.37 0.75 -4.13
N VAL A 109 7.96 -0.23 -3.34
CA VAL A 109 6.87 -1.12 -3.69
C VAL A 109 5.57 -0.50 -3.18
N ILE A 110 4.67 -0.17 -4.10
CA ILE A 110 3.48 0.64 -3.80
C ILE A 110 2.22 -0.14 -4.23
N ASN A 111 1.22 -0.17 -3.35
CA ASN A 111 -0.11 -0.69 -3.66
C ASN A 111 -0.74 0.12 -4.78
N SER A 112 -1.41 -0.55 -5.73
CA SER A 112 -1.89 0.10 -6.95
C SER A 112 -2.90 1.21 -6.70
N ASN A 113 -3.80 1.09 -5.72
CA ASN A 113 -4.72 2.16 -5.35
C ASN A 113 -3.98 3.47 -4.97
N TYR A 114 -2.89 3.38 -4.21
CA TYR A 114 -2.08 4.56 -3.86
C TYR A 114 -1.23 5.05 -5.02
N ALA A 115 -0.73 4.15 -5.87
CA ALA A 115 -0.01 4.52 -7.09
C ALA A 115 -0.93 5.30 -8.04
N ILE A 116 -2.13 4.78 -8.34
CA ILE A 116 -3.10 5.43 -9.22
C ILE A 116 -3.53 6.78 -8.64
N ASN A 117 -3.83 6.85 -7.34
CA ASN A 117 -4.20 8.11 -6.67
C ASN A 117 -3.07 9.16 -6.72
N ALA A 118 -1.81 8.74 -6.77
CA ALA A 118 -0.65 9.62 -6.95
C ALA A 118 -0.35 9.95 -8.44
N GLY A 119 -1.15 9.47 -9.37
CA GLY A 119 -0.98 9.70 -10.82
C GLY A 119 0.02 8.77 -11.50
N LEU A 120 0.44 7.68 -10.83
CA LEU A 120 1.26 6.63 -11.42
C LEU A 120 0.37 5.56 -12.07
N ASN A 121 0.77 5.08 -13.23
CA ASN A 121 0.09 3.96 -13.89
C ASN A 121 0.82 2.65 -13.55
N PRO A 122 0.20 1.70 -12.83
CA PRO A 122 0.85 0.45 -12.44
C PRO A 122 1.42 -0.36 -13.61
N VAL A 123 0.79 -0.32 -14.78
CA VAL A 123 1.23 -1.10 -15.95
C VAL A 123 2.41 -0.45 -16.67
N THR A 124 2.46 0.89 -16.75
CA THR A 124 3.46 1.60 -17.57
C THR A 124 4.58 2.24 -16.79
N ASP A 125 4.36 2.58 -15.52
CA ASP A 125 5.31 3.34 -14.71
C ASP A 125 6.04 2.47 -13.67
N SER A 126 5.53 1.24 -13.40
CA SER A 126 6.26 0.30 -12.54
C SER A 126 7.44 -0.32 -13.30
N LEU A 127 8.54 -0.53 -12.59
CA LEU A 127 9.72 -1.25 -13.08
C LEU A 127 9.56 -2.77 -12.95
N LEU A 128 8.79 -3.21 -11.96
CA LEU A 128 8.33 -4.58 -11.75
C LEU A 128 6.87 -4.52 -11.33
N ILE A 129 6.10 -5.52 -11.72
CA ILE A 129 4.69 -5.64 -11.36
C ILE A 129 4.38 -7.09 -10.97
N GLU A 130 3.52 -7.26 -9.98
CA GLU A 130 3.02 -8.56 -9.55
C GLU A 130 2.19 -9.25 -10.65
N GLY A 131 2.23 -10.56 -10.68
CA GLY A 131 1.40 -11.34 -11.62
C GLY A 131 -0.10 -11.17 -11.33
N SER A 132 -0.92 -11.26 -12.39
CA SER A 132 -2.38 -11.11 -12.29
C SER A 132 -3.10 -12.26 -11.54
N ALA A 133 -2.43 -13.40 -11.30
CA ALA A 133 -2.97 -14.53 -10.54
C ALA A 133 -2.78 -14.34 -9.03
N SER A 134 -3.09 -13.15 -8.54
CA SER A 134 -2.89 -12.77 -7.14
C SER A 134 -3.97 -13.38 -6.22
N ALA A 135 -3.53 -13.88 -5.06
CA ALA A 135 -4.42 -14.23 -3.95
C ALA A 135 -5.02 -12.99 -3.25
N TYR A 136 -4.66 -11.81 -3.72
CA TYR A 136 -5.00 -10.53 -3.12
C TYR A 136 -6.15 -9.83 -3.86
N ALA A 137 -7.20 -10.59 -4.19
CA ALA A 137 -8.41 -9.98 -4.74
C ALA A 137 -9.08 -9.06 -3.72
N ASN A 138 -9.44 -7.86 -4.16
CA ASN A 138 -10.20 -6.90 -3.37
C ASN A 138 -11.63 -7.39 -3.16
N ILE A 139 -12.12 -7.29 -1.92
CA ILE A 139 -13.33 -7.91 -1.44
C ILE A 139 -14.37 -6.88 -0.98
N LEU A 140 -15.63 -7.23 -1.14
CA LEU A 140 -16.71 -6.61 -0.38
C LEU A 140 -16.79 -7.29 0.98
N ALA A 141 -16.75 -6.51 2.06
CA ALA A 141 -16.82 -7.02 3.42
C ALA A 141 -17.85 -6.28 4.25
N VAL A 142 -18.45 -7.02 5.20
CA VAL A 142 -19.53 -6.55 6.07
C VAL A 142 -19.30 -7.02 7.50
N LYS A 143 -20.01 -6.45 8.47
CA LYS A 143 -20.03 -6.99 9.83
C LYS A 143 -20.53 -8.43 9.81
N GLU A 144 -19.88 -9.33 10.52
CA GLU A 144 -20.28 -10.74 10.67
C GLU A 144 -21.73 -10.84 11.17
N GLY A 145 -22.51 -11.65 10.47
CA GLY A 145 -23.95 -11.82 10.70
C GLY A 145 -24.84 -11.01 9.74
N ASN A 146 -24.30 -10.02 9.02
CA ASN A 146 -25.06 -9.18 8.08
C ASN A 146 -24.96 -9.65 6.62
N GLU A 147 -24.25 -10.75 6.35
CA GLU A 147 -23.90 -11.23 4.99
C GLU A 147 -25.13 -11.48 4.11
N ASN A 148 -26.26 -11.81 4.73
CA ASN A 148 -27.51 -12.17 4.04
C ASN A 148 -28.61 -11.11 4.16
N GLU A 149 -28.30 -9.91 4.66
CA GLU A 149 -29.25 -8.81 4.67
C GLU A 149 -29.66 -8.43 3.24
N PRO A 150 -30.97 -8.20 2.95
CA PRO A 150 -31.40 -7.89 1.60
C PRO A 150 -30.69 -6.73 0.93
N LYS A 151 -30.37 -5.66 1.67
CA LYS A 151 -29.61 -4.51 1.16
C LYS A 151 -28.16 -4.87 0.80
N ILE A 152 -27.55 -5.82 1.53
CA ILE A 152 -26.18 -6.30 1.29
C ILE A 152 -26.16 -7.22 0.06
N LEU A 153 -27.16 -8.09 -0.10
CA LEU A 153 -27.29 -8.90 -1.31
C LEU A 153 -27.53 -8.03 -2.55
N ALA A 154 -28.32 -6.94 -2.43
CA ALA A 154 -28.49 -5.98 -3.51
C ALA A 154 -27.18 -5.26 -3.88
N LEU A 155 -26.40 -4.82 -2.88
CA LEU A 155 -25.09 -4.20 -3.07
C LEU A 155 -24.11 -5.17 -3.76
N LYS A 156 -24.05 -6.42 -3.26
CA LYS A 156 -23.20 -7.48 -3.83
C LYS A 156 -23.54 -7.72 -5.29
N ALA A 157 -24.82 -7.93 -5.62
CA ALA A 157 -25.26 -8.19 -7.00
C ALA A 157 -24.89 -7.03 -7.94
N ALA A 158 -25.09 -5.79 -7.50
CA ALA A 158 -24.71 -4.61 -8.27
C ALA A 158 -23.18 -4.51 -8.49
N LEU A 159 -22.38 -4.80 -7.46
CA LEU A 159 -20.92 -4.77 -7.52
C LEU A 159 -20.35 -5.90 -8.41
N GLU A 160 -20.99 -7.07 -8.43
CA GLU A 160 -20.63 -8.21 -9.27
C GLU A 160 -21.24 -8.11 -10.69
N SER A 161 -21.78 -6.97 -11.09
CA SER A 161 -22.44 -6.83 -12.38
C SER A 161 -21.48 -6.78 -13.55
N LYS A 162 -22.02 -7.16 -14.73
CA LYS A 162 -21.32 -6.97 -16.00
C LYS A 162 -20.96 -5.51 -16.26
N GLN A 163 -21.83 -4.57 -15.85
CA GLN A 163 -21.57 -3.14 -16.03
C GLN A 163 -20.34 -2.69 -15.24
N VAL A 164 -20.14 -3.20 -14.02
CA VAL A 164 -18.95 -2.96 -13.21
C VAL A 164 -17.71 -3.60 -13.84
N ALA A 165 -17.81 -4.86 -14.30
CA ALA A 165 -16.70 -5.55 -14.94
C ALA A 165 -16.25 -4.84 -16.24
N ASP A 166 -17.19 -4.39 -17.05
CA ASP A 166 -16.90 -3.61 -18.27
C ASP A 166 -16.22 -2.26 -17.90
N TYR A 167 -16.75 -1.52 -16.91
CA TYR A 167 -16.15 -0.27 -16.44
C TYR A 167 -14.69 -0.47 -15.99
N ILE A 168 -14.43 -1.50 -15.19
CA ILE A 168 -13.06 -1.83 -14.74
C ILE A 168 -12.14 -2.04 -15.94
N SER A 169 -12.56 -2.85 -16.91
CA SER A 169 -11.77 -3.17 -18.09
C SER A 169 -11.48 -1.95 -18.96
N GLU A 170 -12.48 -1.09 -19.18
CA GLU A 170 -12.40 0.08 -20.07
C GLU A 170 -11.61 1.23 -19.41
N THR A 171 -11.72 1.39 -18.08
CA THR A 171 -11.12 2.52 -17.36
C THR A 171 -9.66 2.28 -17.01
N TYR A 172 -9.34 1.08 -16.50
CA TYR A 172 -8.03 0.85 -15.87
C TYR A 172 -7.01 0.13 -16.75
N ASN A 173 -7.41 -0.36 -17.94
CA ASN A 173 -6.49 -0.90 -18.95
C ASN A 173 -5.48 -1.93 -18.41
N GLY A 174 -5.93 -2.80 -17.47
CA GLY A 174 -5.10 -3.84 -16.86
C GLY A 174 -4.42 -3.46 -15.54
N SER A 175 -4.48 -2.20 -15.10
CA SER A 175 -4.02 -1.82 -13.75
C SER A 175 -4.95 -2.35 -12.66
N VAL A 176 -6.22 -2.53 -13.00
CA VAL A 176 -7.27 -3.15 -12.18
C VAL A 176 -7.97 -4.19 -13.05
N ILE A 177 -8.15 -5.40 -12.53
CA ILE A 177 -8.66 -6.54 -13.31
C ILE A 177 -9.81 -7.18 -12.55
N SER A 178 -11.02 -7.23 -13.14
CA SER A 178 -12.15 -7.93 -12.55
C SER A 178 -11.88 -9.42 -12.43
N VAL A 179 -12.24 -10.02 -11.29
CA VAL A 179 -12.17 -11.47 -11.03
C VAL A 179 -13.55 -12.11 -10.92
N VAL A 180 -14.61 -11.38 -11.20
CA VAL A 180 -15.98 -11.90 -11.18
C VAL A 180 -16.18 -12.82 -12.39
N GLU A 181 -16.21 -14.13 -12.15
CA GLU A 181 -16.31 -15.13 -13.23
C GLU A 181 -17.67 -15.15 -13.93
N ASN A 182 -18.74 -14.92 -13.17
CA ASN A 182 -20.12 -14.96 -13.67
C ASN A 182 -20.83 -13.63 -13.33
N PRO A 183 -20.56 -12.56 -14.06
CA PRO A 183 -21.15 -11.26 -13.77
C PRO A 183 -22.70 -11.29 -13.84
N THR A 184 -23.32 -10.63 -12.89
CA THR A 184 -24.78 -10.47 -12.82
C THR A 184 -25.27 -9.40 -13.80
N ASP A 185 -26.60 -9.25 -13.91
CA ASP A 185 -27.24 -8.10 -14.57
C ASP A 185 -27.38 -6.88 -13.64
N GLY A 186 -26.77 -6.94 -12.45
CA GLY A 186 -26.82 -5.90 -11.41
C GLY A 186 -27.85 -6.18 -10.31
N TYR A 187 -28.60 -7.27 -10.39
CA TYR A 187 -29.68 -7.59 -9.46
C TYR A 187 -29.64 -9.05 -9.01
N ASP A 188 -30.07 -9.28 -7.76
CA ASP A 188 -30.29 -10.61 -7.21
C ASP A 188 -31.79 -10.93 -7.18
N ALA A 189 -32.18 -12.01 -7.83
CA ALA A 189 -33.59 -12.43 -7.94
C ALA A 189 -34.23 -12.82 -6.58
N SER A 190 -33.43 -13.09 -5.56
CA SER A 190 -33.92 -13.40 -4.21
C SER A 190 -34.26 -12.14 -3.39
N VAL A 191 -33.83 -10.94 -3.85
CA VAL A 191 -34.03 -9.67 -3.16
C VAL A 191 -35.38 -9.04 -3.56
N ASP A 192 -36.17 -8.67 -2.58
CA ASP A 192 -37.36 -7.82 -2.76
C ASP A 192 -36.93 -6.34 -2.83
N TYR A 193 -36.64 -5.87 -4.03
CA TYR A 193 -36.21 -4.48 -4.27
C TYR A 193 -37.32 -3.47 -3.94
N ASP A 194 -38.61 -3.86 -3.98
CA ASP A 194 -39.70 -2.96 -3.60
C ASP A 194 -39.70 -2.66 -2.10
N ALA A 195 -39.27 -3.62 -1.28
CA ALA A 195 -39.10 -3.44 0.15
C ALA A 195 -37.88 -2.58 0.51
N LEU A 196 -36.90 -2.43 -0.40
CA LEU A 196 -35.68 -1.63 -0.21
C LEU A 196 -35.81 -0.17 -0.71
N LYS A 197 -36.92 0.18 -1.40
CA LYS A 197 -37.10 1.55 -1.93
C LYS A 197 -37.00 2.60 -0.85
N GLY A 198 -36.27 3.66 -1.16
CA GLY A 198 -35.97 4.78 -0.27
C GLY A 198 -34.97 4.48 0.83
N GLN A 199 -34.40 3.27 0.89
CA GLN A 199 -33.32 2.94 1.84
C GLN A 199 -31.97 3.46 1.37
N THR A 200 -31.07 3.65 2.34
CA THR A 200 -29.66 3.99 2.09
C THR A 200 -28.79 2.81 2.49
N ILE A 201 -27.82 2.48 1.65
CA ILE A 201 -26.71 1.58 1.94
C ILE A 201 -25.48 2.45 2.07
N SER A 202 -24.76 2.34 3.19
CA SER A 202 -23.51 3.07 3.44
C SER A 202 -22.30 2.17 3.24
N ILE A 203 -21.25 2.68 2.57
CA ILE A 203 -20.06 1.89 2.28
C ILE A 203 -18.79 2.73 2.42
N ALA A 204 -17.80 2.19 3.15
CA ALA A 204 -16.47 2.74 3.26
C ALA A 204 -15.57 2.22 2.14
N ALA A 205 -14.81 3.09 1.47
CA ALA A 205 -13.97 2.73 0.35
C ALA A 205 -12.69 3.57 0.26
N SER A 206 -11.65 3.05 -0.39
CA SER A 206 -10.53 3.89 -0.85
C SER A 206 -10.99 4.75 -2.03
N PRO A 207 -10.42 5.97 -2.22
CA PRO A 207 -10.86 6.87 -3.29
C PRO A 207 -10.78 6.24 -4.69
N THR A 208 -9.66 5.65 -5.03
CA THR A 208 -9.37 5.03 -6.35
C THR A 208 -8.77 3.63 -6.13
N PRO A 209 -9.18 2.61 -6.88
CA PRO A 209 -10.26 2.57 -7.86
C PRO A 209 -11.65 2.34 -7.23
N HIS A 210 -11.70 2.03 -5.94
CA HIS A 210 -12.88 1.47 -5.24
C HIS A 210 -14.10 2.40 -5.28
N ALA A 211 -13.94 3.67 -4.84
CA ALA A 211 -15.06 4.61 -4.87
C ALA A 211 -15.51 4.95 -6.31
N GLU A 212 -14.57 4.98 -7.28
CA GLU A 212 -14.91 5.18 -8.68
C GLU A 212 -15.74 4.02 -9.24
N ILE A 213 -15.42 2.77 -8.89
CA ILE A 213 -16.19 1.58 -9.22
C ILE A 213 -17.58 1.65 -8.55
N LEU A 214 -17.64 2.10 -7.30
CA LEU A 214 -18.89 2.23 -6.56
C LEU A 214 -19.84 3.31 -7.14
N GLU A 215 -19.35 4.30 -7.88
CA GLU A 215 -20.25 5.23 -8.59
C GLU A 215 -21.07 4.50 -9.66
N VAL A 216 -20.52 3.47 -10.32
CA VAL A 216 -21.29 2.60 -11.24
C VAL A 216 -22.34 1.79 -10.48
N VAL A 217 -21.98 1.23 -9.32
CA VAL A 217 -22.89 0.50 -8.43
C VAL A 217 -24.04 1.40 -7.96
N LYS A 218 -23.74 2.64 -7.64
CA LYS A 218 -24.71 3.66 -7.23
C LYS A 218 -25.79 3.91 -8.29
N GLU A 219 -25.39 3.96 -9.57
CA GLU A 219 -26.36 4.10 -10.68
C GLU A 219 -27.28 2.88 -10.78
N ILE A 220 -26.75 1.66 -10.63
CA ILE A 220 -27.53 0.40 -10.65
C ILE A 220 -28.54 0.39 -9.52
N LEU A 221 -28.14 0.73 -8.29
CA LEU A 221 -29.01 0.75 -7.11
C LEU A 221 -30.06 1.88 -7.20
N ALA A 222 -29.67 3.05 -7.73
CA ALA A 222 -30.58 4.18 -7.92
C ALA A 222 -31.72 3.84 -8.88
N ALA A 223 -31.56 2.96 -9.87
CA ALA A 223 -32.60 2.47 -10.74
C ALA A 223 -33.67 1.67 -9.98
N LYS A 224 -33.40 1.24 -8.74
CA LYS A 224 -34.34 0.60 -7.80
C LYS A 224 -34.79 1.52 -6.65
N ASP A 225 -34.51 2.82 -6.75
CA ASP A 225 -34.81 3.81 -5.70
C ASP A 225 -34.04 3.52 -4.38
N ILE A 226 -32.81 2.99 -4.47
CA ILE A 226 -31.91 2.73 -3.34
C ILE A 226 -30.74 3.71 -3.44
N THR A 227 -30.43 4.39 -2.34
CA THR A 227 -29.28 5.30 -2.26
C THR A 227 -28.03 4.55 -1.82
N LEU A 228 -26.91 4.74 -2.53
CA LEU A 228 -25.57 4.31 -2.07
C LEU A 228 -24.82 5.52 -1.53
N ASP A 229 -24.52 5.53 -0.23
CA ASP A 229 -23.69 6.54 0.44
C ASP A 229 -22.24 6.05 0.50
N ILE A 230 -21.38 6.62 -0.36
CA ILE A 230 -19.98 6.24 -0.50
C ILE A 230 -19.13 7.15 0.37
N GLN A 231 -18.48 6.60 1.40
CA GLN A 231 -17.58 7.30 2.31
C GLN A 231 -16.14 6.93 2.02
N THR A 232 -15.30 7.89 1.63
CA THR A 232 -13.91 7.63 1.25
C THR A 232 -12.94 7.85 2.39
N TYR A 233 -11.97 6.92 2.51
CA TYR A 233 -10.90 6.94 3.51
C TYR A 233 -9.55 6.72 2.83
N ASN A 234 -8.51 7.43 3.29
CA ASN A 234 -7.17 7.36 2.72
C ASN A 234 -6.22 6.40 3.45
N ASP A 235 -6.72 5.67 4.44
CA ASP A 235 -6.00 4.67 5.20
C ASP A 235 -6.70 3.31 5.17
N TYR A 236 -6.04 2.25 5.68
CA TYR A 236 -6.59 0.90 5.68
C TYR A 236 -7.19 0.46 7.02
N VAL A 237 -7.14 1.32 8.06
CA VAL A 237 -7.63 0.99 9.41
C VAL A 237 -9.08 1.41 9.60
N VAL A 238 -9.39 2.66 9.28
CA VAL A 238 -10.72 3.25 9.53
C VAL A 238 -11.84 2.51 8.81
N PRO A 239 -11.70 2.07 7.51
CA PRO A 239 -12.79 1.36 6.83
C PRO A 239 -13.25 0.08 7.53
N ASN A 240 -12.35 -0.65 8.19
CA ASN A 240 -12.72 -1.81 9.00
C ASN A 240 -13.37 -1.42 10.33
N THR A 241 -12.84 -0.39 10.98
CA THR A 241 -13.39 0.09 12.26
C THR A 241 -14.84 0.53 12.14
N VAL A 242 -15.18 1.29 11.10
CA VAL A 242 -16.54 1.81 10.90
C VAL A 242 -17.55 0.75 10.44
N VAL A 243 -17.08 -0.38 9.89
CA VAL A 243 -17.94 -1.56 9.62
C VAL A 243 -18.16 -2.36 10.90
N ASP A 244 -17.10 -2.61 11.68
CA ASP A 244 -17.20 -3.40 12.90
C ASP A 244 -18.11 -2.73 13.95
N ASP A 245 -18.03 -1.40 14.10
CA ASP A 245 -18.89 -0.64 15.02
C ASP A 245 -20.31 -0.37 14.47
N GLY A 246 -20.56 -0.68 13.20
CA GLY A 246 -21.87 -0.52 12.55
C GLY A 246 -22.17 0.91 12.09
N THR A 247 -21.18 1.78 12.00
CA THR A 247 -21.32 3.15 11.46
C THR A 247 -21.64 3.13 9.97
N VAL A 248 -21.07 2.16 9.23
CA VAL A 248 -21.40 1.88 7.83
C VAL A 248 -21.76 0.40 7.65
N ASP A 249 -22.51 0.10 6.58
CA ASP A 249 -23.01 -1.24 6.30
C ASP A 249 -21.95 -2.19 5.74
N ALA A 250 -20.99 -1.66 4.97
CA ALA A 250 -19.98 -2.45 4.27
C ALA A 250 -18.69 -1.66 4.08
N ASN A 251 -17.62 -2.37 3.67
CA ASN A 251 -16.46 -1.74 3.06
C ASN A 251 -15.99 -2.46 1.79
N TYR A 252 -15.29 -1.71 0.97
CA TYR A 252 -14.65 -2.18 -0.25
C TYR A 252 -13.33 -1.44 -0.46
N PHE A 253 -12.20 -2.05 -0.05
CA PHE A 253 -10.87 -1.42 -0.11
C PHE A 253 -9.70 -2.41 0.10
N GLN A 254 -9.98 -3.63 0.54
CA GLN A 254 -9.01 -4.57 1.09
C GLN A 254 -9.11 -5.95 0.43
N HIS A 255 -8.07 -6.75 0.59
CA HIS A 255 -8.05 -8.17 0.22
C HIS A 255 -8.22 -9.08 1.43
N LEU A 256 -8.61 -10.34 1.20
CA LEU A 256 -8.92 -11.30 2.26
C LEU A 256 -7.78 -11.51 3.26
N PRO A 257 -6.50 -11.68 2.87
CA PRO A 257 -5.41 -11.83 3.85
C PRO A 257 -5.27 -10.65 4.81
N TYR A 258 -5.49 -9.41 4.32
CA TYR A 258 -5.48 -8.22 5.18
C TYR A 258 -6.65 -8.23 6.16
N LEU A 259 -7.85 -8.58 5.72
CA LEU A 259 -9.03 -8.66 6.59
C LEU A 259 -8.84 -9.70 7.70
N GLU A 260 -8.32 -10.88 7.37
CA GLU A 260 -8.10 -11.94 8.36
C GLU A 260 -7.06 -11.52 9.42
N ASP A 261 -5.96 -10.90 8.99
CA ASP A 261 -4.94 -10.36 9.88
C ASP A 261 -5.49 -9.20 10.74
N PHE A 262 -6.25 -8.28 10.14
CA PHE A 262 -6.89 -7.18 10.86
C PHE A 262 -7.85 -7.67 11.94
N ASN A 263 -8.73 -8.63 11.62
CA ASN A 263 -9.64 -9.24 12.58
C ASN A 263 -8.87 -9.88 13.75
N ALA A 264 -7.81 -10.62 13.44
CA ALA A 264 -7.00 -11.28 14.46
C ALA A 264 -6.28 -10.30 15.38
N GLN A 265 -5.73 -9.21 14.84
CA GLN A 265 -4.99 -8.23 15.62
C GLN A 265 -5.89 -7.29 16.43
N ASN A 266 -7.06 -6.93 15.91
CA ASN A 266 -7.93 -5.92 16.51
C ASN A 266 -9.16 -6.50 17.23
N GLY A 267 -9.40 -7.82 17.09
CA GLY A 267 -10.57 -8.48 17.68
C GLY A 267 -11.88 -8.06 17.03
N THR A 268 -11.83 -7.64 15.76
CA THR A 268 -13.00 -7.27 14.96
C THR A 268 -13.67 -8.49 14.33
N HIS A 269 -14.94 -8.34 13.95
CA HIS A 269 -15.79 -9.42 13.42
C HIS A 269 -16.36 -8.98 12.07
N ILE A 270 -15.52 -9.02 11.04
CA ILE A 270 -15.86 -8.61 9.67
C ILE A 270 -15.72 -9.82 8.77
N ALA A 271 -16.70 -10.05 7.90
CA ALA A 271 -16.76 -11.17 6.97
C ALA A 271 -16.65 -10.69 5.53
N SER A 272 -15.86 -11.41 4.72
CA SER A 272 -15.81 -11.24 3.27
C SER A 272 -17.00 -11.92 2.62
N ILE A 273 -17.65 -11.26 1.65
CA ILE A 273 -18.82 -11.82 0.95
C ILE A 273 -18.64 -11.91 -0.57
N SER A 274 -17.65 -11.26 -1.14
CA SER A 274 -17.37 -11.29 -2.57
C SER A 274 -15.94 -10.88 -2.86
N ALA A 275 -15.32 -11.52 -3.86
CA ALA A 275 -14.07 -11.07 -4.49
C ALA A 275 -14.41 -10.38 -5.81
N VAL A 276 -13.94 -9.16 -6.04
CA VAL A 276 -14.38 -8.29 -7.13
C VAL A 276 -13.31 -8.04 -8.16
N HIS A 277 -12.12 -7.63 -7.74
CA HIS A 277 -11.01 -7.31 -8.64
C HIS A 277 -9.65 -7.52 -7.98
N VAL A 278 -8.61 -7.63 -8.79
CA VAL A 278 -7.21 -7.59 -8.34
C VAL A 278 -6.53 -6.29 -8.79
N GLU A 279 -5.60 -5.84 -7.95
CA GLU A 279 -4.73 -4.71 -8.19
C GLU A 279 -3.27 -5.17 -8.03
N PRO A 280 -2.56 -5.49 -9.14
CA PRO A 280 -1.18 -5.94 -9.05
C PRO A 280 -0.28 -4.87 -8.41
N MET A 281 0.44 -5.24 -7.35
CA MET A 281 1.40 -4.36 -6.68
C MET A 281 2.62 -4.13 -7.56
N GLY A 282 3.19 -2.91 -7.54
CA GLY A 282 4.33 -2.55 -8.39
C GLY A 282 5.53 -2.00 -7.63
N LEU A 283 6.75 -2.24 -8.17
CA LEU A 283 7.98 -1.54 -7.78
C LEU A 283 8.15 -0.32 -8.68
N TYR A 284 8.25 0.85 -8.07
CA TYR A 284 8.41 2.13 -8.77
C TYR A 284 9.78 2.73 -8.51
N GLY A 285 10.31 3.40 -9.53
CA GLY A 285 11.58 4.12 -9.43
C GLY A 285 11.42 5.46 -8.71
N GLY A 286 12.34 5.73 -7.78
CA GLY A 286 12.50 7.01 -7.11
C GLY A 286 13.73 7.75 -7.62
N LYS A 287 14.83 7.71 -6.88
CA LYS A 287 16.15 8.20 -7.33
C LYS A 287 16.70 7.39 -8.50
N GLN A 288 16.38 6.10 -8.55
CA GLN A 288 16.72 5.20 -9.65
C GLN A 288 15.52 5.09 -10.59
N THR A 289 15.76 5.19 -11.89
CA THR A 289 14.70 5.10 -12.92
C THR A 289 14.77 3.80 -13.73
N THR A 290 15.74 2.94 -13.45
CA THR A 290 15.96 1.62 -14.04
C THR A 290 16.28 0.61 -12.94
N LEU A 291 16.32 -0.68 -13.27
CA LEU A 291 16.70 -1.73 -12.32
C LEU A 291 18.22 -1.94 -12.19
N ASP A 292 19.06 -1.08 -12.77
CA ASP A 292 20.52 -1.30 -12.84
C ASP A 292 21.13 -1.48 -11.44
N ALA A 293 20.68 -0.73 -10.43
CA ALA A 293 21.16 -0.86 -9.06
C ALA A 293 20.76 -2.20 -8.39
N LEU A 294 19.77 -2.92 -8.96
CA LEU A 294 19.25 -4.21 -8.49
C LEU A 294 19.63 -5.39 -9.41
N THR A 295 20.44 -5.17 -10.44
CA THR A 295 20.81 -6.19 -11.43
C THR A 295 22.32 -6.27 -11.65
N THR A 296 23.07 -5.21 -11.37
CA THR A 296 24.53 -5.17 -11.52
C THR A 296 25.19 -5.59 -10.20
N LYS A 297 25.93 -6.71 -10.22
CA LYS A 297 26.75 -7.20 -9.09
C LYS A 297 28.16 -6.61 -9.12
#